data_aa0c1c6cb64284fb568d5a31e6d324cb
#
_entry.id   aa0c1c6cb64284fb568d5a31e6d324cb
#
_cell.length_a   1.000
_cell.length_b   1.000
_cell.length_c   1.000
_cell.angle_alpha   90.00
_cell.angle_beta   90.00
_cell.angle_gamma   90.00
#
_symmetry.space_group_name_H-M   'P 1'
#
loop_
_entity.id
_entity.type
_entity.pdbx_description
1 polymer ?
#
loop_
_entity_poly.entity_id
_entity_poly.type
_entity_poly.pdbx_seq_one_letter_code
_entity_poly.pdbx_strand_id
1 'polypeptide(L)'
;MVTGRTRTIGIVVPDIANPFFSELVRGAEAAAMAAGYMTIVCSSELDAGLEDRCVEVLSDKRVDALLYLPGTTRSHRCLADPALAYTPLVVIDEDITGLPARAVVVTSDNEGGGVLAAGHLTNLGHRQIGVAAGPAGLPTAEARMRGFADALTARGIELTPDQVVRAPSYTFEAGLTAGRELLAGRRAITAVYCANDLIALGVISAARESGRTVGRDLSVAGFDDIFISQLVSPALTTIRQQISQLGRRAAETAVAAIAGRTDCPGRIVLPVQLVIRGSTARVPRLHNSARPAAGPRGGRGGGVR
;
A
#
# COMPACT_ATOMS: atom_id res chain seq x y z
N MET A 1 -12.02 17.57 -42.52
CA MET A 1 -12.85 17.42 -41.29
C MET A 1 -11.91 17.31 -40.12
N VAL A 2 -11.87 18.30 -39.23
CA VAL A 2 -11.14 18.20 -37.96
C VAL A 2 -11.88 17.17 -37.14
N THR A 3 -11.34 15.98 -37.02
CA THR A 3 -11.83 14.98 -36.07
C THR A 3 -11.72 15.62 -34.68
N GLY A 4 -12.83 15.80 -33.95
CA GLY A 4 -12.86 16.48 -32.64
C GLY A 4 -12.09 15.75 -31.53
N ARG A 5 -11.10 14.90 -31.88
CA ARG A 5 -10.24 14.13 -31.00
C ARG A 5 -8.88 14.79 -30.88
N THR A 6 -8.41 14.97 -29.65
CA THR A 6 -7.10 15.56 -29.36
C THR A 6 -5.99 14.52 -29.37
N ARG A 7 -6.32 13.23 -29.36
CA ARG A 7 -5.41 12.08 -29.16
C ARG A 7 -4.58 12.21 -27.90
N THR A 8 -5.22 12.71 -26.84
CA THR A 8 -4.61 12.83 -25.52
C THR A 8 -5.45 12.14 -24.46
N ILE A 9 -4.80 11.51 -23.52
CA ILE A 9 -5.38 10.91 -22.32
C ILE A 9 -4.86 11.69 -21.11
N GLY A 10 -5.77 12.23 -20.29
CA GLY A 10 -5.43 12.89 -19.04
C GLY A 10 -5.18 11.86 -17.93
N ILE A 11 -4.18 12.09 -17.10
CA ILE A 11 -3.88 11.27 -15.94
C ILE A 11 -3.75 12.18 -14.73
N VAL A 12 -4.59 11.98 -13.71
CA VAL A 12 -4.47 12.66 -12.41
C VAL A 12 -3.90 11.66 -11.41
N VAL A 13 -2.81 12.02 -10.74
CA VAL A 13 -2.15 11.22 -9.71
C VAL A 13 -2.02 12.00 -8.41
N PRO A 14 -2.04 11.33 -7.24
CA PRO A 14 -1.90 12.00 -5.94
C PRO A 14 -0.52 12.64 -5.73
N ASP A 15 0.55 11.93 -6.11
CA ASP A 15 1.94 12.36 -5.88
C ASP A 15 2.88 11.66 -6.87
N ILE A 16 3.35 12.38 -7.87
CA ILE A 16 4.27 11.82 -8.89
C ILE A 16 5.64 11.46 -8.33
N ALA A 17 6.03 12.00 -7.16
CA ALA A 17 7.28 11.65 -6.50
C ALA A 17 7.24 10.28 -5.81
N ASN A 18 6.06 9.76 -5.50
CA ASN A 18 5.91 8.41 -5.00
C ASN A 18 6.16 7.38 -6.12
N PRO A 19 7.14 6.45 -5.95
CA PRO A 19 7.50 5.47 -6.97
C PRO A 19 6.34 4.60 -7.47
N PHE A 20 5.32 4.36 -6.65
CA PHE A 20 4.11 3.64 -7.05
C PHE A 20 3.40 4.35 -8.20
N PHE A 21 3.12 5.64 -8.05
CA PHE A 21 2.38 6.39 -9.07
C PHE A 21 3.20 6.62 -10.33
N SER A 22 4.50 6.90 -10.21
CA SER A 22 5.37 7.08 -11.38
C SER A 22 5.53 5.79 -12.20
N GLU A 23 5.59 4.62 -11.56
CA GLU A 23 5.62 3.33 -12.27
C GLU A 23 4.29 3.02 -12.95
N LEU A 24 3.17 3.32 -12.29
CA LEU A 24 1.83 3.18 -12.85
C LEU A 24 1.64 4.07 -14.09
N VAL A 25 2.02 5.36 -13.98
CA VAL A 25 1.98 6.31 -15.11
C VAL A 25 2.79 5.78 -16.29
N ARG A 26 4.02 5.31 -16.07
CA ARG A 26 4.85 4.70 -17.12
C ARG A 26 4.15 3.55 -17.83
N GLY A 27 3.43 2.70 -17.08
CA GLY A 27 2.63 1.61 -17.65
C GLY A 27 1.47 2.11 -18.52
N ALA A 28 0.78 3.16 -18.05
CA ALA A 28 -0.31 3.79 -18.77
C ALA A 28 0.18 4.50 -20.05
N GLU A 29 1.28 5.28 -19.98
CA GLU A 29 1.90 5.96 -21.11
C GLU A 29 2.29 4.98 -22.22
N ALA A 30 2.94 3.88 -21.87
CA ALA A 30 3.36 2.88 -22.84
C ALA A 30 2.17 2.28 -23.61
N ALA A 31 1.04 2.02 -22.93
CA ALA A 31 -0.16 1.49 -23.55
C ALA A 31 -0.89 2.56 -24.38
N ALA A 32 -1.00 3.80 -23.88
CA ALA A 32 -1.58 4.92 -24.60
C ALA A 32 -0.82 5.21 -25.91
N MET A 33 0.52 5.29 -25.83
CA MET A 33 1.40 5.53 -26.98
C MET A 33 1.27 4.43 -28.04
N ALA A 34 1.21 3.15 -27.62
CA ALA A 34 1.00 2.03 -28.53
C ALA A 34 -0.34 2.11 -29.30
N ALA A 35 -1.35 2.79 -28.71
CA ALA A 35 -2.65 3.05 -29.32
C ALA A 35 -2.72 4.41 -30.06
N GLY A 36 -1.63 5.16 -30.15
CA GLY A 36 -1.54 6.44 -30.85
C GLY A 36 -2.04 7.64 -30.04
N TYR A 37 -2.02 7.55 -28.71
CA TYR A 37 -2.37 8.64 -27.78
C TYR A 37 -1.13 9.14 -27.03
N MET A 38 -1.10 10.45 -26.77
CA MET A 38 -0.17 11.05 -25.82
C MET A 38 -0.85 11.19 -24.45
N THR A 39 -0.07 11.37 -23.39
CA THR A 39 -0.60 11.57 -22.04
C THR A 39 -0.28 12.96 -21.52
N ILE A 40 -1.20 13.51 -20.72
CA ILE A 40 -0.98 14.72 -19.91
C ILE A 40 -1.15 14.31 -18.46
N VAL A 41 -0.08 14.42 -17.67
CA VAL A 41 -0.06 14.03 -16.26
C VAL A 41 -0.17 15.26 -15.37
N CYS A 42 -1.09 15.22 -14.40
CA CYS A 42 -1.26 16.22 -13.38
C CYS A 42 -1.07 15.57 -12.00
N SER A 43 -0.22 16.15 -11.15
CA SER A 43 -0.04 15.73 -9.75
C SER A 43 -0.83 16.65 -8.83
N SER A 44 -1.65 16.09 -7.94
CA SER A 44 -2.50 16.86 -7.01
C SER A 44 -1.86 17.07 -5.64
N GLU A 45 -0.66 16.51 -5.38
CA GLU A 45 0.10 16.66 -4.13
C GLU A 45 -0.73 16.33 -2.87
N LEU A 46 -1.68 15.37 -3.00
CA LEU A 46 -2.62 14.99 -1.95
C LEU A 46 -3.54 16.15 -1.49
N ASP A 47 -3.64 17.22 -2.28
CA ASP A 47 -4.53 18.34 -2.04
C ASP A 47 -5.81 18.22 -2.87
N ALA A 48 -6.97 18.23 -2.20
CA ALA A 48 -8.27 18.08 -2.86
C ALA A 48 -8.63 19.24 -3.80
N GLY A 49 -8.15 20.46 -3.51
CA GLY A 49 -8.39 21.61 -4.38
C GLY A 49 -7.54 21.54 -5.65
N LEU A 50 -6.29 21.09 -5.54
CA LEU A 50 -5.44 20.82 -6.70
C LEU A 50 -5.95 19.63 -7.50
N GLU A 51 -6.53 18.60 -6.85
CA GLU A 51 -7.14 17.44 -7.53
C GLU A 51 -8.31 17.90 -8.43
N ASP A 52 -9.24 18.71 -7.90
CA ASP A 52 -10.33 19.30 -8.69
C ASP A 52 -9.78 20.16 -9.84
N ARG A 53 -8.78 21.00 -9.56
CA ARG A 53 -8.12 21.84 -10.57
C ARG A 53 -7.46 21.05 -11.68
N CYS A 54 -6.81 19.90 -11.34
CA CYS A 54 -6.23 19.01 -12.35
C CYS A 54 -7.30 18.48 -13.30
N VAL A 55 -8.46 18.05 -12.76
CA VAL A 55 -9.59 17.56 -13.57
C VAL A 55 -10.15 18.68 -14.46
N GLU A 56 -10.36 19.89 -13.94
CA GLU A 56 -10.81 21.06 -14.72
C GLU A 56 -9.86 21.35 -15.89
N VAL A 57 -8.55 21.44 -15.62
CA VAL A 57 -7.53 21.72 -16.66
C VAL A 57 -7.56 20.64 -17.76
N LEU A 58 -7.69 19.37 -17.40
CA LEU A 58 -7.76 18.27 -18.37
C LEU A 58 -9.06 18.30 -19.18
N SER A 59 -10.18 18.70 -18.55
CA SER A 59 -11.46 18.93 -19.21
C SER A 59 -11.36 20.06 -20.24
N ASP A 60 -10.77 21.21 -19.87
CA ASP A 60 -10.54 22.35 -20.78
C ASP A 60 -9.64 21.99 -21.97
N LYS A 61 -8.67 21.09 -21.75
CA LYS A 61 -7.80 20.54 -22.82
C LYS A 61 -8.53 19.52 -23.71
N ARG A 62 -9.77 19.16 -23.38
CA ARG A 62 -10.61 18.20 -24.11
C ARG A 62 -9.88 16.87 -24.31
N VAL A 63 -9.32 16.31 -23.24
CA VAL A 63 -8.71 14.99 -23.31
C VAL A 63 -9.74 13.95 -23.74
N ASP A 64 -9.33 12.97 -24.53
CA ASP A 64 -10.24 11.94 -25.09
C ASP A 64 -10.64 10.90 -24.04
N ALA A 65 -9.90 10.78 -22.92
CA ALA A 65 -10.25 9.99 -21.73
C ALA A 65 -9.52 10.54 -20.50
N LEU A 66 -10.04 10.20 -19.31
CA LEU A 66 -9.46 10.54 -18.02
C LEU A 66 -9.12 9.26 -17.25
N LEU A 67 -7.84 9.11 -16.87
CA LEU A 67 -7.36 8.16 -15.86
C LEU A 67 -7.24 8.93 -14.55
N TYR A 68 -7.94 8.46 -13.53
CA TYR A 68 -8.06 9.20 -12.29
C TYR A 68 -7.68 8.34 -11.09
N LEU A 69 -6.65 8.77 -10.37
CA LEU A 69 -6.22 8.18 -9.12
C LEU A 69 -6.53 9.16 -7.98
N PRO A 70 -7.59 8.93 -7.20
CA PRO A 70 -7.91 9.81 -6.09
C PRO A 70 -6.87 9.70 -4.98
N GLY A 71 -6.41 10.85 -4.50
CA GLY A 71 -5.46 10.95 -3.38
C GLY A 71 -6.13 11.28 -2.05
N THR A 72 -7.43 11.59 -2.09
CA THR A 72 -8.17 12.09 -0.94
C THR A 72 -9.47 11.33 -0.71
N THR A 73 -10.02 11.41 0.50
CA THR A 73 -11.31 10.80 0.86
C THR A 73 -12.49 11.75 0.65
N ARG A 74 -12.25 12.91 0.06
CA ARG A 74 -13.29 13.92 -0.15
C ARG A 74 -14.20 13.58 -1.33
N SER A 75 -15.31 14.30 -1.44
CA SER A 75 -16.24 14.15 -2.55
C SER A 75 -15.55 14.52 -3.89
N HIS A 76 -15.58 13.59 -4.83
CA HIS A 76 -15.01 13.76 -6.18
C HIS A 76 -16.03 14.40 -7.13
N ARG A 77 -16.59 15.55 -6.73
CA ARG A 77 -17.65 16.26 -7.49
C ARG A 77 -17.19 16.69 -8.87
N CYS A 78 -15.90 16.97 -9.05
CA CYS A 78 -15.31 17.30 -10.34
C CYS A 78 -15.57 16.23 -11.41
N LEU A 79 -15.72 14.94 -11.03
CA LEU A 79 -16.02 13.86 -11.96
C LEU A 79 -17.47 13.86 -12.49
N ALA A 80 -18.36 14.61 -11.82
CA ALA A 80 -19.74 14.82 -12.26
C ALA A 80 -19.92 16.04 -13.16
N ASP A 81 -18.86 16.73 -13.53
CA ASP A 81 -18.90 17.89 -14.43
C ASP A 81 -19.56 17.49 -15.77
N PRO A 82 -20.59 18.23 -16.22
CA PRO A 82 -21.22 18.01 -17.52
C PRO A 82 -20.25 18.03 -18.70
N ALA A 83 -19.15 18.80 -18.62
CA ALA A 83 -18.10 18.83 -19.63
C ALA A 83 -17.40 17.46 -19.81
N LEU A 84 -17.39 16.66 -18.76
CA LEU A 84 -16.84 15.30 -18.77
C LEU A 84 -17.90 14.21 -19.03
N ALA A 85 -19.17 14.56 -19.24
CA ALA A 85 -20.28 13.59 -19.32
C ALA A 85 -20.05 12.47 -20.35
N TYR A 86 -19.36 12.78 -21.44
CA TYR A 86 -19.06 11.84 -22.54
C TYR A 86 -17.59 11.40 -22.57
N THR A 87 -16.77 11.89 -21.64
CA THR A 87 -15.35 11.51 -21.54
C THR A 87 -15.24 10.17 -20.81
N PRO A 88 -14.66 9.11 -21.42
CA PRO A 88 -14.37 7.87 -20.73
C PRO A 88 -13.57 8.12 -19.46
N LEU A 89 -14.00 7.51 -18.35
CA LEU A 89 -13.39 7.64 -17.04
C LEU A 89 -12.94 6.28 -16.53
N VAL A 90 -11.65 6.16 -16.21
CA VAL A 90 -11.10 4.99 -15.52
C VAL A 90 -10.53 5.45 -14.20
N VAL A 91 -11.10 4.94 -13.11
CA VAL A 91 -10.59 5.16 -11.75
C VAL A 91 -9.60 4.04 -11.42
N ILE A 92 -8.44 4.40 -10.92
CA ILE A 92 -7.37 3.45 -10.69
C ILE A 92 -7.06 3.38 -9.19
N ASP A 93 -6.80 2.16 -8.73
CA ASP A 93 -6.43 1.78 -7.37
C ASP A 93 -7.58 1.94 -6.37
N GLU A 94 -8.12 3.13 -6.18
CA GLU A 94 -9.16 3.40 -5.19
C GLU A 94 -10.58 3.09 -5.70
N ASP A 95 -11.35 2.33 -4.93
CA ASP A 95 -12.76 2.00 -5.21
C ASP A 95 -13.69 3.00 -4.51
N ILE A 96 -13.73 4.21 -5.05
CA ILE A 96 -14.54 5.31 -4.48
C ILE A 96 -16.03 5.17 -4.81
N THR A 97 -16.87 5.66 -3.92
CA THR A 97 -18.34 5.66 -4.10
C THR A 97 -18.83 6.86 -4.91
N GLY A 98 -20.02 6.73 -5.49
CA GLY A 98 -20.66 7.86 -6.22
C GLY A 98 -20.07 8.12 -7.60
N LEU A 99 -19.35 7.15 -8.19
CA LEU A 99 -18.84 7.26 -9.54
C LEU A 99 -19.95 7.34 -10.59
N PRO A 100 -19.74 8.11 -11.67
CA PRO A 100 -20.64 8.06 -12.83
C PRO A 100 -20.74 6.64 -13.40
N ALA A 101 -21.92 6.27 -13.93
CA ALA A 101 -22.16 4.92 -14.50
C ALA A 101 -21.18 4.52 -15.62
N ARG A 102 -20.54 5.49 -16.28
CA ARG A 102 -19.52 5.27 -17.31
C ARG A 102 -18.14 4.90 -16.77
N ALA A 103 -17.92 5.04 -15.46
CA ALA A 103 -16.62 4.80 -14.86
C ALA A 103 -16.31 3.31 -14.79
N VAL A 104 -15.07 2.96 -15.09
CA VAL A 104 -14.51 1.63 -14.87
C VAL A 104 -13.44 1.73 -13.78
N VAL A 105 -13.46 0.80 -12.82
CA VAL A 105 -12.45 0.74 -11.74
C VAL A 105 -11.41 -0.32 -12.08
N VAL A 106 -10.13 0.03 -12.02
CA VAL A 106 -9.00 -0.90 -12.17
C VAL A 106 -8.20 -0.86 -10.87
N THR A 107 -8.19 -1.95 -10.11
CA THR A 107 -7.56 -2.02 -8.79
C THR A 107 -6.82 -3.34 -8.57
N SER A 108 -6.10 -3.44 -7.47
CA SER A 108 -5.48 -4.69 -7.01
C SER A 108 -6.35 -5.40 -5.98
N ASP A 109 -6.09 -6.69 -5.75
CA ASP A 109 -6.69 -7.46 -4.66
C ASP A 109 -6.08 -7.02 -3.31
N ASN A 110 -6.48 -5.83 -2.84
CA ASN A 110 -5.97 -5.21 -1.62
C ASN A 110 -6.30 -6.04 -0.38
N GLU A 111 -7.50 -6.62 -0.31
CA GLU A 111 -7.93 -7.45 0.82
C GLU A 111 -7.15 -8.77 0.85
N GLY A 112 -7.06 -9.47 -0.28
CA GLY A 112 -6.23 -10.67 -0.40
C GLY A 112 -4.76 -10.43 -0.06
N GLY A 113 -4.22 -9.25 -0.41
CA GLY A 113 -2.87 -8.84 -0.02
C GLY A 113 -2.71 -8.74 1.50
N GLY A 114 -3.68 -8.15 2.21
CA GLY A 114 -3.72 -8.13 3.68
C GLY A 114 -3.72 -9.54 4.27
N VAL A 115 -4.53 -10.44 3.71
CA VAL A 115 -4.58 -11.87 4.12
C VAL A 115 -3.22 -12.54 3.94
N LEU A 116 -2.54 -12.33 2.81
CA LEU A 116 -1.21 -12.89 2.54
C LEU A 116 -0.17 -12.40 3.55
N ALA A 117 -0.17 -11.10 3.89
CA ALA A 117 0.75 -10.52 4.86
C ALA A 117 0.53 -11.11 6.26
N ALA A 118 -0.73 -11.20 6.72
CA ALA A 118 -1.09 -11.80 7.99
C ALA A 118 -0.67 -13.28 8.06
N GLY A 119 -0.96 -14.05 7.00
CA GLY A 119 -0.56 -15.44 6.88
C GLY A 119 0.95 -15.63 6.99
N HIS A 120 1.73 -14.79 6.30
CA HIS A 120 3.19 -14.83 6.36
C HIS A 120 3.72 -14.59 7.77
N LEU A 121 3.32 -13.50 8.41
CA LEU A 121 3.82 -13.14 9.75
C LEU A 121 3.42 -14.18 10.80
N THR A 122 2.19 -14.69 10.74
CA THR A 122 1.72 -15.71 11.70
C THR A 122 2.39 -17.07 11.49
N ASN A 123 2.72 -17.45 10.25
CA ASN A 123 3.49 -18.67 9.93
C ASN A 123 4.94 -18.59 10.41
N LEU A 124 5.50 -17.38 10.56
CA LEU A 124 6.78 -17.14 11.22
C LEU A 124 6.70 -17.16 12.75
N GLY A 125 5.49 -17.32 13.32
CA GLY A 125 5.25 -17.44 14.76
C GLY A 125 4.95 -16.12 15.44
N HIS A 126 4.81 -15.00 14.70
CA HIS A 126 4.46 -13.71 15.29
C HIS A 126 3.03 -13.69 15.81
N ARG A 127 2.86 -13.20 17.05
CA ARG A 127 1.57 -13.02 17.71
C ARG A 127 1.40 -11.59 18.27
N GLN A 128 2.51 -10.92 18.59
CA GLN A 128 2.53 -9.52 19.01
C GLN A 128 2.87 -8.69 17.76
N ILE A 129 1.84 -8.31 17.02
CA ILE A 129 1.97 -7.65 15.72
C ILE A 129 1.42 -6.24 15.82
N GLY A 130 2.22 -5.26 15.42
CA GLY A 130 1.78 -3.89 15.21
C GLY A 130 1.35 -3.67 13.77
N VAL A 131 0.51 -2.68 13.55
CA VAL A 131 0.05 -2.27 12.22
C VAL A 131 0.27 -0.78 12.04
N ALA A 132 1.09 -0.41 11.08
CA ALA A 132 1.18 0.95 10.55
C ALA A 132 0.21 1.05 9.36
N ALA A 133 -1.07 1.31 9.67
CA ALA A 133 -2.14 1.37 8.70
C ALA A 133 -2.06 2.64 7.84
N GLY A 134 -2.66 2.59 6.65
CA GLY A 134 -2.77 3.76 5.77
C GLY A 134 -3.81 4.78 6.23
N PRO A 135 -3.99 5.85 5.45
CA PRO A 135 -4.93 6.92 5.75
C PRO A 135 -6.35 6.38 5.97
N ALA A 136 -7.02 6.88 7.01
CA ALA A 136 -8.38 6.48 7.31
C ALA A 136 -9.34 6.91 6.18
N GLY A 137 -10.26 6.02 5.82
CA GLY A 137 -11.31 6.28 4.83
C GLY A 137 -10.88 6.06 3.37
N LEU A 138 -9.59 5.85 3.07
CA LEU A 138 -9.19 5.41 1.73
C LEU A 138 -9.58 3.94 1.53
N PRO A 139 -10.32 3.59 0.48
CA PRO A 139 -10.80 2.23 0.25
C PRO A 139 -9.70 1.17 0.23
N THR A 140 -8.54 1.48 -0.38
CA THR A 140 -7.38 0.56 -0.41
C THR A 140 -6.83 0.33 0.98
N ALA A 141 -6.66 1.39 1.80
CA ALA A 141 -6.17 1.28 3.17
C ALA A 141 -7.10 0.44 4.04
N GLU A 142 -8.41 0.67 3.92
CA GLU A 142 -9.42 -0.09 4.67
C GLU A 142 -9.49 -1.56 4.22
N ALA A 143 -9.37 -1.84 2.92
CA ALA A 143 -9.36 -3.19 2.40
C ALA A 143 -8.11 -3.98 2.86
N ARG A 144 -6.91 -3.38 2.78
CA ARG A 144 -5.66 -3.97 3.27
C ARG A 144 -5.74 -4.27 4.76
N MET A 145 -6.25 -3.31 5.56
CA MET A 145 -6.42 -3.46 7.00
C MET A 145 -7.44 -4.55 7.35
N ARG A 146 -8.60 -4.57 6.67
CA ARG A 146 -9.66 -5.58 6.88
C ARG A 146 -9.12 -6.98 6.61
N GLY A 147 -8.54 -7.23 5.42
CA GLY A 147 -7.99 -8.55 5.08
C GLY A 147 -6.92 -9.01 6.05
N PHE A 148 -6.07 -8.10 6.53
CA PHE A 148 -5.05 -8.40 7.54
C PHE A 148 -5.68 -8.75 8.90
N ALA A 149 -6.59 -7.95 9.41
CA ALA A 149 -7.24 -8.15 10.71
C ALA A 149 -8.08 -9.43 10.75
N ASP A 150 -8.89 -9.67 9.71
CA ASP A 150 -9.74 -10.86 9.62
C ASP A 150 -8.90 -12.15 9.58
N ALA A 151 -7.78 -12.12 8.84
CA ALA A 151 -6.87 -13.27 8.79
C ALA A 151 -6.13 -13.52 10.11
N LEU A 152 -5.87 -12.49 10.92
CA LEU A 152 -5.34 -12.64 12.29
C LEU A 152 -6.41 -13.22 13.23
N THR A 153 -7.62 -12.68 13.19
CA THR A 153 -8.76 -13.16 14.00
C THR A 153 -9.06 -14.63 13.74
N ALA A 154 -9.04 -15.06 12.48
CA ALA A 154 -9.19 -16.47 12.09
C ALA A 154 -8.08 -17.39 12.67
N ARG A 155 -6.97 -16.82 13.14
CA ARG A 155 -5.85 -17.53 13.80
C ARG A 155 -5.81 -17.32 15.32
N GLY A 156 -6.87 -16.74 15.90
CA GLY A 156 -6.99 -16.45 17.34
C GLY A 156 -6.06 -15.36 17.81
N ILE A 157 -5.75 -14.37 16.93
CA ILE A 157 -4.96 -13.19 17.26
C ILE A 157 -5.84 -11.97 17.06
N GLU A 158 -6.15 -11.25 18.14
CA GLU A 158 -6.91 -10.02 18.10
C GLU A 158 -5.95 -8.82 18.15
N LEU A 159 -6.17 -7.85 17.26
CA LEU A 159 -5.49 -6.57 17.30
C LEU A 159 -6.19 -5.66 18.32
N THR A 160 -5.41 -5.11 19.22
CA THR A 160 -5.90 -4.10 20.16
C THR A 160 -5.62 -2.69 19.62
N PRO A 161 -6.38 -1.66 20.04
CA PRO A 161 -6.20 -0.31 19.51
C PRO A 161 -4.76 0.23 19.63
N ASP A 162 -4.03 -0.13 20.66
CA ASP A 162 -2.63 0.25 20.90
C ASP A 162 -1.63 -0.44 19.96
N GLN A 163 -2.07 -1.41 19.19
CA GLN A 163 -1.27 -2.08 18.15
C GLN A 163 -1.49 -1.49 16.75
N VAL A 164 -2.42 -0.55 16.57
CA VAL A 164 -2.76 0.02 15.27
C VAL A 164 -2.52 1.53 15.30
N VAL A 165 -1.58 1.99 14.48
CA VAL A 165 -1.33 3.42 14.26
C VAL A 165 -1.67 3.74 12.82
N ARG A 166 -2.56 4.71 12.59
CA ARG A 166 -2.92 5.17 11.25
C ARG A 166 -2.00 6.29 10.81
N ALA A 167 -1.26 6.03 9.74
CA ALA A 167 -0.47 7.05 9.07
C ALA A 167 -1.41 7.99 8.28
N PRO A 168 -1.23 9.31 8.36
CA PRO A 168 -2.09 10.27 7.65
C PRO A 168 -1.86 10.29 6.14
N SER A 169 -0.75 9.74 5.66
CA SER A 169 -0.37 9.66 4.24
C SER A 169 0.50 8.44 3.99
N TYR A 170 0.65 8.06 2.72
CA TYR A 170 1.51 6.97 2.27
C TYR A 170 2.97 7.45 2.06
N THR A 171 3.56 8.10 3.07
CA THR A 171 4.91 8.68 3.02
C THR A 171 5.86 8.02 4.02
N PHE A 172 7.16 8.20 3.79
CA PHE A 172 8.21 7.76 4.70
C PHE A 172 8.09 8.42 6.09
N GLU A 173 7.82 9.74 6.14
CA GLU A 173 7.72 10.52 7.37
C GLU A 173 6.54 10.06 8.24
N ALA A 174 5.40 9.78 7.60
CA ALA A 174 4.24 9.23 8.27
C ALA A 174 4.55 7.82 8.84
N GLY A 175 5.27 7.00 8.08
CA GLY A 175 5.75 5.69 8.51
C GLY A 175 6.76 5.78 9.67
N LEU A 176 7.68 6.73 9.65
CA LEU A 176 8.64 6.98 10.73
C LEU A 176 7.92 7.34 12.03
N THR A 177 6.94 8.22 11.96
CA THR A 177 6.12 8.62 13.10
C THR A 177 5.32 7.44 13.66
N ALA A 178 4.62 6.70 12.80
CA ALA A 178 3.86 5.51 13.21
C ALA A 178 4.77 4.43 13.82
N GLY A 179 5.96 4.23 13.27
CA GLY A 179 6.95 3.29 13.79
C GLY A 179 7.44 3.66 15.19
N ARG A 180 7.74 4.94 15.43
CA ARG A 180 8.12 5.45 16.77
C ARG A 180 7.02 5.20 17.79
N GLU A 181 5.78 5.47 17.45
CA GLU A 181 4.63 5.27 18.33
C GLU A 181 4.43 3.78 18.67
N LEU A 182 4.41 2.91 17.65
CA LEU A 182 4.27 1.46 17.84
C LEU A 182 5.39 0.86 18.70
N LEU A 183 6.64 1.32 18.50
CA LEU A 183 7.80 0.74 19.18
C LEU A 183 8.03 1.31 20.58
N ALA A 184 7.49 2.49 20.90
CA ALA A 184 7.47 3.07 22.24
C ALA A 184 6.36 2.47 23.14
N GLY A 185 5.40 1.75 22.55
CA GLY A 185 4.29 1.14 23.28
C GLY A 185 4.73 0.10 24.32
N ARG A 186 3.82 -0.19 25.26
CA ARG A 186 4.09 -1.15 26.36
C ARG A 186 4.20 -2.61 25.89
N ARG A 187 3.67 -2.94 24.71
CA ARG A 187 3.70 -4.30 24.17
C ARG A 187 5.02 -4.56 23.45
N ALA A 188 5.57 -5.74 23.68
CA ALA A 188 6.77 -6.21 22.98
C ALA A 188 6.41 -6.65 21.54
N ILE A 189 6.09 -5.70 20.64
CA ILE A 189 5.82 -5.97 19.24
C ILE A 189 7.01 -6.68 18.60
N THR A 190 6.77 -7.80 17.93
CA THR A 190 7.78 -8.63 17.26
C THR A 190 7.72 -8.51 15.73
N ALA A 191 6.60 -8.02 15.19
CA ALA A 191 6.44 -7.73 13.78
C ALA A 191 5.57 -6.50 13.56
N VAL A 192 5.79 -5.78 12.46
CA VAL A 192 4.93 -4.69 11.99
C VAL A 192 4.50 -4.97 10.56
N TYR A 193 3.19 -4.93 10.31
CA TYR A 193 2.62 -4.83 8.99
C TYR A 193 2.39 -3.37 8.64
N CYS A 194 2.85 -2.96 7.46
CA CYS A 194 2.74 -1.60 6.96
C CYS A 194 1.84 -1.56 5.73
N ALA A 195 0.97 -0.56 5.67
CA ALA A 195 -0.01 -0.43 4.60
C ALA A 195 0.62 -0.21 3.22
N ASN A 196 1.85 0.32 3.15
CA ASN A 196 2.66 0.35 1.94
C ASN A 196 4.17 0.31 2.25
N ASP A 197 4.99 0.28 1.21
CA ASP A 197 6.44 0.18 1.33
C ASP A 197 7.11 1.46 1.87
N LEU A 198 6.62 2.65 1.52
CA LEU A 198 7.16 3.90 2.05
C LEU A 198 6.93 4.01 3.57
N ILE A 199 5.74 3.63 4.05
CA ILE A 199 5.47 3.51 5.48
C ILE A 199 6.41 2.46 6.10
N ALA A 200 6.62 1.31 5.46
CA ALA A 200 7.53 0.27 5.95
C ALA A 200 8.97 0.76 6.08
N LEU A 201 9.46 1.55 5.13
CA LEU A 201 10.78 2.17 5.20
C LEU A 201 10.90 3.14 6.39
N GLY A 202 9.85 3.90 6.66
CA GLY A 202 9.77 4.75 7.86
C GLY A 202 9.83 3.93 9.15
N VAL A 203 9.07 2.84 9.23
CA VAL A 203 9.08 1.91 10.38
C VAL A 203 10.46 1.27 10.56
N ILE A 204 11.15 0.88 9.47
CA ILE A 204 12.52 0.37 9.51
C ILE A 204 13.48 1.42 10.11
N SER A 205 13.32 2.68 9.74
CA SER A 205 14.10 3.78 10.31
C SER A 205 13.84 3.95 11.82
N ALA A 206 12.57 3.95 12.24
CA ALA A 206 12.19 4.00 13.65
C ALA A 206 12.74 2.81 14.47
N ALA A 207 12.76 1.62 13.88
CA ALA A 207 13.36 0.44 14.50
C ALA A 207 14.86 0.62 14.77
N ARG A 208 15.60 1.18 13.79
CA ARG A 208 17.03 1.50 13.96
C ARG A 208 17.26 2.54 15.05
N GLU A 209 16.46 3.59 15.11
CA GLU A 209 16.51 4.62 16.16
C GLU A 209 16.30 4.02 17.56
N SER A 210 15.43 3.00 17.67
CA SER A 210 15.17 2.28 18.93
C SER A 210 16.19 1.17 19.23
N GLY A 211 17.25 1.03 18.42
CA GLY A 211 18.30 0.02 18.59
C GLY A 211 17.88 -1.39 18.17
N ARG A 212 16.74 -1.56 17.48
CA ARG A 212 16.26 -2.86 16.99
C ARG A 212 16.79 -3.17 15.58
N THR A 213 17.19 -4.40 15.36
CA THR A 213 17.63 -4.89 14.05
C THR A 213 16.46 -5.55 13.33
N VAL A 214 16.03 -4.95 12.20
CA VAL A 214 15.00 -5.54 11.35
C VAL A 214 15.50 -6.84 10.72
N GLY A 215 14.64 -7.85 10.63
CA GLY A 215 15.00 -9.21 10.22
C GLY A 215 15.63 -10.08 11.30
N ARG A 216 15.85 -9.53 12.51
CA ARG A 216 16.34 -10.26 13.67
C ARG A 216 15.47 -10.02 14.91
N ASP A 217 15.34 -8.76 15.34
CA ASP A 217 14.61 -8.37 16.56
C ASP A 217 13.18 -7.92 16.24
N LEU A 218 12.94 -7.49 15.01
CA LEU A 218 11.66 -7.03 14.50
C LEU A 218 11.50 -7.48 13.07
N SER A 219 10.36 -8.08 12.75
CA SER A 219 9.94 -8.31 11.35
C SER A 219 9.15 -7.11 10.84
N VAL A 220 9.39 -6.70 9.58
CA VAL A 220 8.63 -5.63 8.92
C VAL A 220 8.17 -6.14 7.56
N ALA A 221 6.87 -6.04 7.28
CA ALA A 221 6.27 -6.38 6.00
C ALA A 221 5.54 -5.16 5.41
N GLY A 222 5.75 -4.88 4.12
CA GLY A 222 5.16 -3.78 3.37
C GLY A 222 4.07 -4.22 2.39
N PHE A 223 3.71 -3.31 1.50
CA PHE A 223 2.78 -3.48 0.39
C PHE A 223 3.23 -2.59 -0.77
N ASP A 224 3.09 -2.99 -2.01
CA ASP A 224 3.34 -2.42 -3.32
C ASP A 224 4.46 -3.11 -4.09
N ASP A 225 5.60 -3.43 -3.45
CA ASP A 225 6.88 -3.87 -4.04
C ASP A 225 7.49 -2.80 -4.96
N ILE A 226 7.55 -1.56 -4.48
CA ILE A 226 8.25 -0.49 -5.21
C ILE A 226 9.74 -0.80 -5.35
N PHE A 227 10.39 -0.25 -6.36
CA PHE A 227 11.81 -0.54 -6.68
C PHE A 227 12.75 -0.39 -5.47
N ILE A 228 12.52 0.59 -4.61
CA ILE A 228 13.37 0.85 -3.43
C ILE A 228 13.34 -0.31 -2.43
N SER A 229 12.26 -1.07 -2.36
CA SER A 229 12.05 -2.17 -1.39
C SER A 229 13.10 -3.28 -1.49
N GLN A 230 13.68 -3.48 -2.67
CA GLN A 230 14.75 -4.46 -2.88
C GLN A 230 16.14 -3.90 -2.64
N LEU A 231 16.32 -2.57 -2.59
CA LEU A 231 17.61 -1.90 -2.42
C LEU A 231 17.99 -1.61 -0.98
N VAL A 232 17.00 -1.60 -0.07
CA VAL A 232 17.25 -1.37 1.36
C VAL A 232 17.88 -2.60 2.02
N SER A 233 18.56 -2.39 3.15
CA SER A 233 19.17 -3.49 3.91
C SER A 233 18.61 -3.53 5.34
N PRO A 234 17.96 -4.66 5.71
CA PRO A 234 17.61 -5.80 4.87
C PRO A 234 16.56 -5.46 3.81
N ALA A 235 16.57 -6.16 2.67
CA ALA A 235 15.56 -5.97 1.62
C ALA A 235 14.15 -6.28 2.16
N LEU A 236 13.16 -5.48 1.77
CA LEU A 236 11.81 -5.49 2.34
C LEU A 236 10.96 -6.65 1.79
N THR A 237 10.43 -7.47 2.70
CA THR A 237 9.32 -8.39 2.43
C THR A 237 8.04 -7.58 2.24
N THR A 238 7.33 -7.82 1.14
CA THR A 238 6.19 -6.98 0.78
C THR A 238 5.17 -7.74 -0.05
N ILE A 239 3.99 -7.17 -0.22
CA ILE A 239 2.97 -7.64 -1.15
C ILE A 239 3.16 -6.91 -2.47
N ARG A 240 3.52 -7.66 -3.53
CA ARG A 240 3.69 -7.10 -4.87
C ARG A 240 2.36 -6.84 -5.52
N GLN A 241 2.12 -5.59 -5.89
CA GLN A 241 1.11 -5.19 -6.86
C GLN A 241 1.70 -5.26 -8.27
N GLN A 242 0.87 -5.49 -9.27
CA GLN A 242 1.30 -5.41 -10.67
C GLN A 242 1.21 -3.95 -11.17
N ILE A 243 2.01 -3.05 -10.57
CA ILE A 243 1.86 -1.58 -10.69
C ILE A 243 1.81 -1.12 -12.15
N SER A 244 2.81 -1.52 -12.95
CA SER A 244 2.85 -1.19 -14.39
C SER A 244 1.65 -1.78 -15.16
N GLN A 245 1.14 -2.94 -14.75
CA GLN A 245 -0.05 -3.55 -15.36
C GLN A 245 -1.35 -2.81 -14.98
N LEU A 246 -1.44 -2.25 -13.76
CA LEU A 246 -2.57 -1.39 -13.38
C LEU A 246 -2.69 -0.21 -14.36
N GLY A 247 -1.58 0.50 -14.58
CA GLY A 247 -1.54 1.60 -15.53
C GLY A 247 -1.86 1.16 -16.96
N ARG A 248 -1.25 0.07 -17.43
CA ARG A 248 -1.51 -0.51 -18.75
C ARG A 248 -2.98 -0.84 -18.94
N ARG A 249 -3.59 -1.59 -18.01
CA ARG A 249 -5.00 -2.00 -18.08
C ARG A 249 -5.94 -0.81 -18.05
N ALA A 250 -5.63 0.22 -17.28
CA ALA A 250 -6.40 1.46 -17.25
C ALA A 250 -6.38 2.17 -18.62
N ALA A 251 -5.21 2.33 -19.22
CA ALA A 251 -5.08 2.97 -20.53
C ALA A 251 -5.75 2.13 -21.64
N GLU A 252 -5.57 0.80 -21.65
CA GLU A 252 -6.25 -0.10 -22.59
C GLU A 252 -7.78 0.00 -22.48
N THR A 253 -8.29 0.08 -21.24
CA THR A 253 -9.73 0.27 -20.96
C THR A 253 -10.22 1.62 -21.48
N ALA A 254 -9.48 2.70 -21.23
CA ALA A 254 -9.81 4.03 -21.72
C ALA A 254 -9.84 4.07 -23.27
N VAL A 255 -8.84 3.49 -23.93
CA VAL A 255 -8.77 3.40 -25.40
C VAL A 255 -9.94 2.58 -25.95
N ALA A 256 -10.30 1.49 -25.32
CA ALA A 256 -11.47 0.70 -25.69
C ALA A 256 -12.76 1.51 -25.60
N ALA A 257 -12.94 2.28 -24.54
CA ALA A 257 -14.09 3.15 -24.35
C ALA A 257 -14.13 4.31 -25.38
N ILE A 258 -12.99 4.94 -25.71
CA ILE A 258 -12.88 5.93 -26.78
C ILE A 258 -13.32 5.34 -28.13
N ALA A 259 -13.04 4.07 -28.38
CA ALA A 259 -13.45 3.36 -29.58
C ALA A 259 -14.93 2.91 -29.57
N GLY A 260 -15.69 3.26 -28.54
CA GLY A 260 -17.13 2.91 -28.41
C GLY A 260 -17.38 1.46 -27.97
N ARG A 261 -16.36 0.75 -27.48
CA ARG A 261 -16.56 -0.59 -26.93
C ARG A 261 -17.17 -0.48 -25.53
N THR A 262 -18.34 -1.07 -25.34
CA THR A 262 -19.14 -1.01 -24.09
C THR A 262 -19.11 -2.30 -23.28
N ASP A 263 -18.41 -3.31 -23.75
CA ASP A 263 -18.28 -4.63 -23.14
C ASP A 263 -17.19 -4.72 -22.05
N CYS A 264 -16.66 -3.56 -21.63
CA CYS A 264 -15.69 -3.50 -20.53
C CYS A 264 -16.40 -3.81 -19.20
N PRO A 265 -15.84 -4.72 -18.38
CA PRO A 265 -16.36 -4.93 -17.01
C PRO A 265 -16.25 -3.63 -16.21
N GLY A 266 -17.28 -3.30 -15.40
CA GLY A 266 -17.26 -2.10 -14.56
C GLY A 266 -16.12 -2.08 -13.54
N ARG A 267 -15.52 -3.25 -13.26
CA ARG A 267 -14.40 -3.42 -12.34
C ARG A 267 -13.42 -4.48 -12.83
N ILE A 268 -12.13 -4.16 -12.75
CA ILE A 268 -11.01 -5.07 -13.05
C ILE A 268 -10.13 -5.14 -11.80
N VAL A 269 -9.91 -6.36 -11.29
CA VAL A 269 -9.07 -6.60 -10.11
C VAL A 269 -7.84 -7.40 -10.53
N LEU A 270 -6.65 -6.86 -10.29
CA LEU A 270 -5.39 -7.57 -10.56
C LEU A 270 -4.94 -8.34 -9.31
N PRO A 271 -4.42 -9.56 -9.48
CA PRO A 271 -3.90 -10.35 -8.37
C PRO A 271 -2.63 -9.73 -7.79
N VAL A 272 -2.38 -10.02 -6.51
CA VAL A 272 -1.18 -9.63 -5.78
C VAL A 272 -0.38 -10.85 -5.34
N GLN A 273 0.88 -10.67 -4.97
CA GLN A 273 1.78 -11.75 -4.57
C GLN A 273 2.62 -11.35 -3.36
N LEU A 274 2.85 -12.28 -2.45
CA LEU A 274 3.82 -12.11 -1.37
C LEU A 274 5.25 -12.29 -1.93
N VAL A 275 6.10 -11.31 -1.69
CA VAL A 275 7.54 -11.34 -2.02
C VAL A 275 8.34 -11.37 -0.73
N ILE A 276 8.90 -12.53 -0.38
CA ILE A 276 9.66 -12.72 0.84
C ILE A 276 11.11 -12.28 0.61
N ARG A 277 11.63 -11.42 1.53
CA ARG A 277 13.01 -10.94 1.54
C ARG A 277 13.56 -10.97 2.98
N GLY A 278 14.58 -10.16 3.26
CA GLY A 278 15.32 -10.21 4.53
C GLY A 278 14.71 -9.46 5.71
N SER A 279 13.63 -8.69 5.52
CA SER A 279 13.04 -7.87 6.59
C SER A 279 12.12 -8.65 7.55
N THR A 280 11.85 -9.93 7.27
CA THR A 280 11.04 -10.79 8.13
C THR A 280 11.79 -12.07 8.48
N ALA A 281 11.67 -12.51 9.74
CA ALA A 281 12.29 -13.72 10.25
C ALA A 281 11.36 -14.43 11.24
N ARG A 282 11.66 -15.67 11.60
CA ARG A 282 10.92 -16.37 12.65
C ARG A 282 11.13 -15.66 13.99
N VAL A 283 10.08 -15.63 14.82
CA VAL A 283 10.19 -15.12 16.19
C VAL A 283 11.35 -15.84 16.90
N PRO A 284 12.30 -15.10 17.48
CA PRO A 284 13.37 -15.73 18.26
C PRO A 284 12.75 -16.59 19.37
N ARG A 285 13.12 -17.85 19.43
CA ARG A 285 12.76 -18.67 20.61
C ARG A 285 13.46 -18.04 21.80
N LEU A 286 12.68 -17.52 22.75
CA LEU A 286 13.22 -17.12 24.05
C LEU A 286 13.88 -18.38 24.61
N HIS A 287 15.21 -18.43 24.56
CA HIS A 287 15.95 -19.43 25.33
C HIS A 287 15.66 -19.09 26.79
N ASN A 288 14.81 -19.91 27.38
CA ASN A 288 14.58 -19.90 28.81
C ASN A 288 15.86 -20.44 29.46
N SER A 289 16.88 -19.57 29.56
CA SER A 289 18.10 -19.86 30.32
C SER A 289 17.81 -19.71 31.81
N ALA A 290 16.86 -20.51 32.31
CA ALA A 290 16.85 -20.85 33.73
C ALA A 290 18.05 -21.77 33.94
N ARG A 291 19.23 -21.19 34.23
CA ARG A 291 20.29 -21.92 34.89
C ARG A 291 19.70 -22.50 36.17
N PRO A 292 19.71 -23.83 36.34
CA PRO A 292 19.40 -24.36 37.68
C PRO A 292 20.43 -23.77 38.66
N ALA A 293 19.92 -23.12 39.68
CA ALA A 293 20.74 -22.66 40.79
C ALA A 293 21.54 -23.85 41.32
N ALA A 294 22.86 -23.76 41.26
CA ALA A 294 23.73 -24.74 41.88
C ALA A 294 23.45 -24.70 43.40
N GLY A 295 22.84 -25.76 43.87
CA GLY A 295 22.58 -25.94 45.30
C GLY A 295 23.88 -25.88 46.10
N PRO A 296 23.84 -25.41 47.38
CA PRO A 296 25.02 -25.26 48.22
C PRO A 296 25.66 -26.65 48.47
N ARG A 297 26.94 -26.79 48.09
CA ARG A 297 27.74 -27.95 48.46
C ARG A 297 27.83 -28.00 49.97
N GLY A 298 27.17 -28.99 50.59
CA GLY A 298 27.24 -29.28 51.99
C GLY A 298 28.70 -29.57 52.41
N GLY A 299 29.19 -28.73 53.26
CA GLY A 299 30.48 -28.97 53.97
C GLY A 299 30.37 -30.21 54.85
N ARG A 300 31.19 -31.21 54.54
CA ARG A 300 31.46 -32.28 55.50
C ARG A 300 32.59 -31.81 56.45
N GLY A 301 32.25 -31.55 57.70
CA GLY A 301 33.18 -31.44 58.78
C GLY A 301 33.82 -32.79 59.03
N GLY A 302 35.13 -32.85 59.07
CA GLY A 302 35.92 -33.93 59.53
C GLY A 302 36.52 -33.55 60.90
N GLY A 303 36.03 -34.18 61.93
CA GLY A 303 36.57 -34.03 63.26
C GLY A 303 37.72 -35.03 63.52
N VAL A 304 38.65 -34.55 64.27
CA VAL A 304 39.36 -35.14 65.35
C VAL A 304 40.10 -36.47 65.16
N ARG A 305 41.39 -36.46 65.16
CA ARG A 305 42.37 -36.80 66.25
C ARG A 305 43.79 -36.58 65.77
#